data_689c9a9e2cab1043368b1396004af607
#
_entry.id   689c9a9e2cab1043368b1396004af607
#
_cell.length_a   1.000
_cell.length_b   1.000
_cell.length_c   1.000
_cell.angle_alpha   90.00
_cell.angle_beta   90.00
_cell.angle_gamma   90.00
#
_symmetry.space_group_name_H-M   'P 1'
#
loop_
_entity.id
_entity.type
_entity.pdbx_description
1 polymer ?
#
loop_
_entity_poly.entity_id
_entity_poly.type
_entity_poly.pdbx_seq_one_letter_code
_entity_poly.pdbx_strand_id
1 'polypeptide(L)'
;MTLSSVLKRRAPVVLLETANITSGIGNGVVMVVLPWLVLELTGSPAAAGLLAALSTIPALIVIPLVGAAIDRYGRKPISVLSDFASALSVIAFPIVGWLVGLDLAWILILAVIGAGLDPAGYTARKSLIIDAAEASGMRLQSLNGLHEALFAAGWTVGPLLGAGLIATVGAVQGLWVPGVLFIIAALCILAMRVSDAGQEAREEGDTSGSSFTELTRGFVALWSDKALRVLTIAIMVLAGVYLPTESVILPVHFEALKQPEGMGIVIGALAGGGVLGAFAYGPLSRRLTNHQIITIALLGTALGVIPMAFLPDLWILAVFGFILGLSWGPMQPLLNTLVQLRIPANEQGRVFSVQLTAFYVFPPLAMLATGAASEEWGVRAVYPVIAGLLLLTGIVTLSLKSIRHLDDHPHRG
;
A
#
# COMPACT_ATOMS: atom_id res chain seq x y z
N MET A 1 36.43 -10.20 18.32
CA MET A 1 35.16 -10.82 17.87
C MET A 1 35.45 -11.56 16.57
N THR A 2 35.18 -12.82 16.48
CA THR A 2 35.36 -13.61 15.25
C THR A 2 34.28 -13.25 14.22
N LEU A 3 34.60 -13.32 12.93
CA LEU A 3 33.66 -13.03 11.84
C LEU A 3 32.36 -13.84 11.98
N SER A 4 32.47 -15.10 12.47
CA SER A 4 31.34 -15.99 12.71
C SER A 4 30.40 -15.51 13.83
N SER A 5 30.92 -14.84 14.86
CA SER A 5 30.08 -14.29 15.95
C SER A 5 29.32 -13.03 15.51
N VAL A 6 29.92 -12.20 14.65
CA VAL A 6 29.26 -11.02 14.06
C VAL A 6 28.15 -11.44 13.09
N LEU A 7 28.40 -12.45 12.25
CA LEU A 7 27.41 -12.98 11.32
C LEU A 7 26.22 -13.62 12.06
N LYS A 8 26.48 -14.42 13.11
CA LYS A 8 25.39 -15.00 13.94
C LYS A 8 24.54 -13.94 14.62
N ARG A 9 25.14 -12.83 15.07
CA ARG A 9 24.42 -11.73 15.71
C ARG A 9 23.55 -10.92 14.72
N ARG A 10 23.97 -10.81 13.44
CA ARG A 10 23.22 -10.11 12.40
C ARG A 10 22.21 -10.98 11.66
N ALA A 11 22.26 -12.28 11.83
CA ALA A 11 21.38 -13.23 11.13
C ALA A 11 19.86 -12.90 11.29
N PRO A 12 19.34 -12.54 12.48
CA PRO A 12 17.94 -12.17 12.62
C PRO A 12 17.53 -10.99 11.73
N VAL A 13 18.38 -9.96 11.65
CA VAL A 13 18.11 -8.79 10.79
C VAL A 13 18.13 -9.16 9.32
N VAL A 14 19.14 -9.92 8.88
CA VAL A 14 19.25 -10.35 7.48
C VAL A 14 18.03 -11.20 7.08
N LEU A 15 17.62 -12.13 7.94
CA LEU A 15 16.45 -12.99 7.67
C LEU A 15 15.15 -12.20 7.65
N LEU A 16 14.95 -11.27 8.61
CA LEU A 16 13.78 -10.41 8.65
C LEU A 16 13.67 -9.53 7.39
N GLU A 17 14.79 -8.90 7.00
CA GLU A 17 14.79 -7.97 5.87
C GLU A 17 14.74 -8.72 4.53
N THR A 18 15.29 -9.93 4.44
CA THR A 18 15.09 -10.79 3.27
C THR A 18 13.62 -11.18 3.13
N ALA A 19 12.95 -11.56 4.21
CA ALA A 19 11.51 -11.85 4.18
C ALA A 19 10.70 -10.62 3.78
N ASN A 20 11.06 -9.46 4.30
CA ASN A 20 10.37 -8.20 4.02
C ASN A 20 10.46 -7.81 2.53
N ILE A 21 11.67 -7.82 1.95
CA ILE A 21 11.85 -7.45 0.54
C ILE A 21 11.24 -8.48 -0.41
N THR A 22 11.38 -9.79 -0.13
CA THR A 22 10.82 -10.84 -0.98
C THR A 22 9.29 -10.82 -0.97
N SER A 23 8.68 -10.63 0.20
CA SER A 23 7.23 -10.45 0.30
C SER A 23 6.77 -9.15 -0.41
N GLY A 24 7.51 -8.04 -0.26
CA GLY A 24 7.24 -6.79 -0.96
C GLY A 24 7.29 -6.93 -2.49
N ILE A 25 8.31 -7.63 -3.02
CA ILE A 25 8.41 -7.94 -4.46
C ILE A 25 7.23 -8.83 -4.88
N GLY A 26 6.92 -9.87 -4.12
CA GLY A 26 5.80 -10.78 -4.40
C GLY A 26 4.47 -10.02 -4.53
N ASN A 27 4.18 -9.14 -3.60
CA ASN A 27 2.98 -8.30 -3.64
C ASN A 27 2.95 -7.35 -4.83
N GLY A 28 4.07 -6.71 -5.15
CA GLY A 28 4.19 -5.86 -6.33
C GLY A 28 3.99 -6.62 -7.65
N VAL A 29 4.45 -7.88 -7.75
CA VAL A 29 4.16 -8.76 -8.90
C VAL A 29 2.67 -9.05 -8.99
N VAL A 30 2.04 -9.49 -7.90
CA VAL A 30 0.61 -9.83 -7.83
C VAL A 30 -0.26 -8.63 -8.22
N MET A 31 0.09 -7.44 -7.75
CA MET A 31 -0.61 -6.19 -8.03
C MET A 31 -0.71 -5.87 -9.54
N VAL A 32 0.28 -6.24 -10.32
CA VAL A 32 0.31 -6.01 -11.78
C VAL A 32 -0.28 -7.19 -12.54
N VAL A 33 0.05 -8.42 -12.11
CA VAL A 33 -0.33 -9.63 -12.84
C VAL A 33 -1.82 -9.92 -12.73
N LEU A 34 -2.46 -9.72 -11.57
CA LEU A 34 -3.87 -10.05 -11.41
C LEU A 34 -4.82 -9.17 -12.24
N PRO A 35 -4.72 -7.82 -12.24
CA PRO A 35 -5.53 -7.00 -13.14
C PRO A 35 -5.32 -7.33 -14.62
N TRP A 36 -4.06 -7.56 -15.02
CA TRP A 36 -3.75 -7.99 -16.39
C TRP A 36 -4.43 -9.32 -16.74
N LEU A 37 -4.32 -10.32 -15.85
CA LEU A 37 -4.94 -11.63 -16.05
C LEU A 37 -6.46 -11.53 -16.22
N VAL A 38 -7.13 -10.71 -15.41
CA VAL A 38 -8.57 -10.46 -15.55
C VAL A 38 -8.89 -9.84 -16.90
N LEU A 39 -8.16 -8.84 -17.33
CA LEU A 39 -8.35 -8.18 -18.63
C LEU A 39 -8.09 -9.13 -19.79
N GLU A 40 -7.01 -9.92 -19.72
CA GLU A 40 -6.67 -10.92 -20.76
C GLU A 40 -7.77 -11.97 -20.92
N LEU A 41 -8.42 -12.40 -19.81
CA LEU A 41 -9.46 -13.42 -19.85
C LEU A 41 -10.84 -12.87 -20.18
N THR A 42 -11.16 -11.66 -19.75
CA THR A 42 -12.53 -11.10 -19.83
C THR A 42 -12.68 -9.96 -20.83
N GLY A 43 -11.60 -9.26 -21.13
CA GLY A 43 -11.64 -7.99 -21.86
C GLY A 43 -12.37 -6.86 -21.13
N SER A 44 -12.74 -7.05 -19.85
CA SER A 44 -13.65 -6.16 -19.11
C SER A 44 -12.91 -5.28 -18.09
N PRO A 45 -12.85 -3.95 -18.30
CA PRO A 45 -12.40 -2.99 -17.30
C PRO A 45 -13.21 -3.03 -16.00
N ALA A 46 -14.53 -3.33 -16.08
CA ALA A 46 -15.39 -3.48 -14.91
C ALA A 46 -14.94 -4.66 -14.04
N ALA A 47 -14.57 -5.79 -14.66
CA ALA A 47 -14.02 -6.95 -13.94
C ALA A 47 -12.69 -6.63 -13.26
N ALA A 48 -11.81 -5.86 -13.89
CA ALA A 48 -10.57 -5.39 -13.28
C ALA A 48 -10.82 -4.46 -12.08
N GLY A 49 -11.77 -3.53 -12.20
CA GLY A 49 -12.22 -2.67 -11.11
C GLY A 49 -12.85 -3.47 -9.95
N LEU A 50 -13.64 -4.49 -10.27
CA LEU A 50 -14.21 -5.41 -9.28
C LEU A 50 -13.13 -6.21 -8.54
N LEU A 51 -12.15 -6.76 -9.25
CA LEU A 51 -11.00 -7.43 -8.64
C LEU A 51 -10.29 -6.50 -7.65
N ALA A 52 -9.93 -5.28 -8.09
CA ALA A 52 -9.20 -4.32 -7.27
C ALA A 52 -9.98 -3.94 -5.99
N ALA A 53 -11.30 -3.73 -6.11
CA ALA A 53 -12.16 -3.45 -4.98
C ALA A 53 -12.28 -4.63 -4.02
N LEU A 54 -12.56 -5.83 -4.53
CA LEU A 54 -12.71 -7.03 -3.71
C LEU A 54 -11.40 -7.43 -3.02
N SER A 55 -10.25 -7.17 -3.63
CA SER A 55 -8.95 -7.42 -3.01
C SER A 55 -8.66 -6.50 -1.82
N THR A 56 -9.42 -5.43 -1.61
CA THR A 56 -9.21 -4.51 -0.48
C THR A 56 -10.13 -4.82 0.71
N ILE A 57 -11.31 -5.37 0.46
CA ILE A 57 -12.33 -5.64 1.50
C ILE A 57 -11.83 -6.58 2.62
N PRO A 58 -11.11 -7.69 2.33
CA PRO A 58 -10.65 -8.59 3.39
C PRO A 58 -9.76 -7.91 4.42
N ALA A 59 -8.94 -6.93 4.00
CA ALA A 59 -8.08 -6.18 4.89
C ALA A 59 -8.85 -5.45 6.00
N LEU A 60 -10.06 -4.92 5.70
CA LEU A 60 -10.93 -4.28 6.69
C LEU A 60 -11.32 -5.21 7.84
N ILE A 61 -11.50 -6.50 7.54
CA ILE A 61 -11.90 -7.51 8.50
C ILE A 61 -10.67 -8.05 9.24
N VAL A 62 -9.60 -8.31 8.50
CA VAL A 62 -8.42 -9.03 8.99
C VAL A 62 -7.52 -8.12 9.84
N ILE A 63 -7.30 -6.86 9.45
CA ILE A 63 -6.39 -5.95 10.17
C ILE A 63 -6.74 -5.80 11.66
N PRO A 64 -8.00 -5.58 12.07
CA PRO A 64 -8.35 -5.52 13.49
C PRO A 64 -8.10 -6.83 14.24
N LEU A 65 -8.19 -7.97 13.54
CA LEU A 65 -8.00 -9.30 14.14
C LEU A 65 -6.53 -9.69 14.24
N VAL A 66 -5.67 -9.10 13.40
CA VAL A 66 -4.22 -9.42 13.36
C VAL A 66 -3.55 -9.10 14.68
N GLY A 67 -3.83 -7.94 15.29
CA GLY A 67 -3.30 -7.57 16.59
C GLY A 67 -3.60 -8.65 17.63
N ALA A 68 -4.86 -9.02 17.79
CA ALA A 68 -5.29 -10.06 18.70
C ALA A 68 -4.69 -11.45 18.40
N ALA A 69 -4.52 -11.77 17.10
CA ALA A 69 -3.87 -13.01 16.69
C ALA A 69 -2.36 -13.00 17.02
N ILE A 70 -1.67 -11.88 16.80
CA ILE A 70 -0.26 -11.70 17.16
C ILE A 70 -0.09 -11.83 18.69
N ASP A 71 -0.95 -11.19 19.47
CA ASP A 71 -0.90 -11.27 20.93
C ASP A 71 -1.20 -12.68 21.44
N ARG A 72 -2.07 -13.43 20.75
CA ARG A 72 -2.45 -14.79 21.15
C ARG A 72 -1.46 -15.86 20.69
N TYR A 73 -0.93 -15.76 19.49
CA TYR A 73 -0.13 -16.84 18.88
C TYR A 73 1.34 -16.48 18.71
N GLY A 74 1.71 -15.19 18.92
CA GLY A 74 3.06 -14.67 18.71
C GLY A 74 3.26 -14.06 17.32
N ARG A 75 4.25 -13.19 17.23
CA ARG A 75 4.61 -12.44 16.02
C ARG A 75 5.15 -13.35 14.91
N LYS A 76 6.07 -14.26 15.29
CA LYS A 76 6.73 -15.16 14.36
C LYS A 76 5.76 -16.18 13.72
N PRO A 77 4.92 -16.94 14.47
CA PRO A 77 3.95 -17.86 13.88
C PRO A 77 2.97 -17.17 12.92
N ILE A 78 2.46 -16.00 13.28
CA ILE A 78 1.52 -15.25 12.43
C ILE A 78 2.20 -14.82 11.12
N SER A 79 3.44 -14.30 11.17
CA SER A 79 4.18 -13.95 9.95
C SER A 79 4.41 -15.15 9.04
N VAL A 80 4.85 -16.28 9.59
CA VAL A 80 5.10 -17.52 8.83
C VAL A 80 3.81 -18.04 8.20
N LEU A 81 2.73 -18.12 8.98
CA LEU A 81 1.44 -18.60 8.49
C LEU A 81 0.90 -17.72 7.37
N SER A 82 0.99 -16.41 7.54
CA SER A 82 0.54 -15.43 6.55
C SER A 82 1.30 -15.60 5.22
N ASP A 83 2.64 -15.65 5.26
CA ASP A 83 3.44 -15.79 4.04
C ASP A 83 3.20 -17.16 3.34
N PHE A 84 3.05 -18.26 4.09
CA PHE A 84 2.68 -19.55 3.50
C PHE A 84 1.28 -19.52 2.89
N ALA A 85 0.33 -18.89 3.55
CA ALA A 85 -1.03 -18.78 3.03
C ALA A 85 -1.10 -17.87 1.81
N SER A 86 -0.33 -16.76 1.77
CA SER A 86 -0.16 -15.92 0.57
C SER A 86 0.49 -16.71 -0.57
N ALA A 87 1.52 -17.52 -0.28
CA ALA A 87 2.13 -18.39 -1.27
C ALA A 87 1.11 -19.38 -1.86
N LEU A 88 0.34 -20.04 -1.00
CA LEU A 88 -0.66 -21.02 -1.43
C LEU A 88 -1.76 -20.37 -2.27
N SER A 89 -2.26 -19.20 -1.87
CA SER A 89 -3.29 -18.48 -2.62
C SER A 89 -2.83 -18.09 -4.03
N VAL A 90 -1.56 -17.65 -4.17
CA VAL A 90 -1.01 -17.24 -5.46
C VAL A 90 -0.65 -18.45 -6.33
N ILE A 91 -0.06 -19.51 -5.76
CA ILE A 91 0.24 -20.75 -6.48
C ILE A 91 -1.04 -21.49 -6.90
N ALA A 92 -2.14 -21.28 -6.19
CA ALA A 92 -3.43 -21.86 -6.59
C ALA A 92 -3.91 -21.38 -7.98
N PHE A 93 -3.56 -20.19 -8.44
CA PHE A 93 -3.95 -19.70 -9.77
C PHE A 93 -3.44 -20.62 -10.90
N PRO A 94 -2.11 -20.86 -11.06
CA PRO A 94 -1.63 -21.77 -12.11
C PRO A 94 -2.12 -23.22 -11.90
N ILE A 95 -2.29 -23.68 -10.66
CA ILE A 95 -2.80 -25.03 -10.38
C ILE A 95 -4.27 -25.16 -10.82
N VAL A 96 -5.14 -24.24 -10.43
CA VAL A 96 -6.56 -24.21 -10.83
C VAL A 96 -6.66 -24.06 -12.35
N GLY A 97 -5.84 -23.17 -12.94
CA GLY A 97 -5.80 -22.99 -14.38
C GLY A 97 -5.45 -24.26 -15.14
N TRP A 98 -4.57 -25.08 -14.59
CA TRP A 98 -4.19 -26.38 -15.19
C TRP A 98 -5.24 -27.47 -14.99
N LEU A 99 -5.91 -27.52 -13.82
CA LEU A 99 -6.82 -28.59 -13.48
C LEU A 99 -8.23 -28.41 -14.06
N VAL A 100 -8.79 -27.21 -13.98
CA VAL A 100 -10.19 -26.92 -14.28
C VAL A 100 -10.41 -25.73 -15.22
N GLY A 101 -9.33 -25.01 -15.55
CA GLY A 101 -9.39 -23.72 -16.24
C GLY A 101 -9.65 -22.56 -15.27
N LEU A 102 -9.09 -21.40 -15.58
CA LEU A 102 -9.35 -20.17 -14.84
C LEU A 102 -10.52 -19.42 -15.50
N ASP A 103 -11.50 -19.07 -14.69
CA ASP A 103 -12.52 -18.09 -15.02
C ASP A 103 -12.50 -16.92 -14.02
N LEU A 104 -13.34 -15.91 -14.25
CA LEU A 104 -13.42 -14.74 -13.40
C LEU A 104 -13.76 -15.09 -11.94
N ALA A 105 -14.64 -16.08 -11.72
CA ALA A 105 -15.06 -16.47 -10.38
C ALA A 105 -13.87 -17.05 -9.58
N TRP A 106 -13.09 -17.95 -10.17
CA TRP A 106 -11.89 -18.49 -9.55
C TRP A 106 -10.86 -17.40 -9.24
N ILE A 107 -10.63 -16.47 -10.18
CA ILE A 107 -9.70 -15.36 -9.97
C ILE A 107 -10.14 -14.50 -8.78
N LEU A 108 -11.41 -14.11 -8.71
CA LEU A 108 -11.92 -13.29 -7.60
C LEU A 108 -11.84 -14.02 -6.26
N ILE A 109 -12.21 -15.31 -6.21
CA ILE A 109 -12.13 -16.11 -4.98
C ILE A 109 -10.69 -16.19 -4.46
N LEU A 110 -9.74 -16.56 -5.32
CA LEU A 110 -8.34 -16.71 -4.94
C LEU A 110 -7.72 -15.36 -4.55
N ALA A 111 -8.04 -14.29 -5.26
CA ALA A 111 -7.58 -12.94 -4.95
C ALA A 111 -8.09 -12.44 -3.58
N VAL A 112 -9.37 -12.67 -3.27
CA VAL A 112 -9.98 -12.32 -1.98
C VAL A 112 -9.32 -13.08 -0.83
N ILE A 113 -9.08 -14.38 -1.01
CA ILE A 113 -8.38 -15.21 0.00
C ILE A 113 -6.96 -14.68 0.22
N GLY A 114 -6.20 -14.43 -0.85
CA GLY A 114 -4.83 -13.91 -0.76
C GLY A 114 -4.76 -12.53 -0.09
N ALA A 115 -5.63 -11.62 -0.50
CA ALA A 115 -5.67 -10.26 0.03
C ALA A 115 -6.04 -10.19 1.52
N GLY A 116 -6.74 -11.20 2.05
CA GLY A 116 -7.05 -11.28 3.48
C GLY A 116 -5.84 -11.67 4.35
N LEU A 117 -4.87 -12.35 3.78
CA LEU A 117 -3.75 -12.95 4.54
C LEU A 117 -2.51 -12.05 4.59
N ASP A 118 -2.24 -11.31 3.53
CA ASP A 118 -1.03 -10.50 3.38
C ASP A 118 -0.84 -9.40 4.43
N PRO A 119 -1.85 -8.62 4.83
CA PRO A 119 -1.70 -7.57 5.85
C PRO A 119 -1.23 -8.10 7.21
N ALA A 120 -1.58 -9.36 7.53
CA ALA A 120 -1.14 -10.01 8.76
C ALA A 120 0.36 -10.25 8.77
N GLY A 121 0.93 -10.71 7.65
CA GLY A 121 2.37 -10.93 7.51
C GLY A 121 3.17 -9.65 7.65
N TYR A 122 2.77 -8.58 6.97
CA TYR A 122 3.42 -7.28 7.08
C TYR A 122 3.41 -6.74 8.51
N THR A 123 2.24 -6.78 9.18
CA THR A 123 2.11 -6.29 10.56
C THR A 123 2.94 -7.11 11.53
N ALA A 124 2.95 -8.43 11.39
CA ALA A 124 3.73 -9.33 12.23
C ALA A 124 5.25 -9.12 12.02
N ARG A 125 5.73 -8.98 10.77
CA ARG A 125 7.14 -8.66 10.48
C ARG A 125 7.55 -7.32 11.08
N LYS A 126 6.72 -6.31 10.96
CA LYS A 126 6.96 -4.99 11.55
C LYS A 126 7.11 -5.08 13.08
N SER A 127 6.34 -5.92 13.72
CA SER A 127 6.45 -6.17 15.17
C SER A 127 7.74 -6.92 15.55
N LEU A 128 8.28 -7.79 14.68
CA LEU A 128 9.54 -8.52 14.89
C LEU A 128 10.80 -7.64 14.78
N ILE A 129 10.68 -6.39 14.34
CA ILE A 129 11.81 -5.45 14.26
C ILE A 129 12.44 -5.23 15.63
N ILE A 130 11.64 -5.17 16.69
CA ILE A 130 12.12 -5.00 18.07
C ILE A 130 13.01 -6.18 18.46
N ASP A 131 12.53 -7.42 18.26
CA ASP A 131 13.25 -8.65 18.61
C ASP A 131 14.55 -8.77 17.79
N ALA A 132 14.53 -8.39 16.52
CA ALA A 132 15.71 -8.38 15.65
C ALA A 132 16.73 -7.30 16.04
N ALA A 133 16.27 -6.13 16.47
CA ALA A 133 17.11 -5.03 16.95
C ALA A 133 17.85 -5.43 18.24
N GLU A 134 17.15 -6.03 19.21
CA GLU A 134 17.74 -6.52 20.46
C GLU A 134 18.75 -7.63 20.19
N ALA A 135 18.39 -8.65 19.41
CA ALA A 135 19.30 -9.75 19.08
C ALA A 135 20.57 -9.30 18.35
N SER A 136 20.46 -8.29 17.47
CA SER A 136 21.60 -7.77 16.69
C SER A 136 22.39 -6.67 17.39
N GLY A 137 21.79 -5.97 18.35
CA GLY A 137 22.30 -4.75 18.97
C GLY A 137 22.29 -3.55 18.02
N MET A 138 21.47 -3.59 16.97
CA MET A 138 21.22 -2.44 16.09
C MET A 138 20.26 -1.45 16.76
N ARG A 139 20.40 -0.17 16.40
CA ARG A 139 19.47 0.85 16.85
C ARG A 139 18.10 0.64 16.19
N LEU A 140 17.04 0.59 16.99
CA LEU A 140 15.68 0.36 16.53
C LEU A 140 15.26 1.33 15.40
N GLN A 141 15.62 2.62 15.52
CA GLN A 141 15.33 3.63 14.49
C GLN A 141 15.99 3.32 13.13
N SER A 142 17.24 2.81 13.17
CA SER A 142 17.97 2.45 11.95
C SER A 142 17.37 1.22 11.29
N LEU A 143 16.93 0.23 12.08
CA LEU A 143 16.32 -0.96 11.55
C LEU A 143 14.91 -0.70 11.01
N ASN A 144 14.11 0.13 11.68
CA ASN A 144 12.84 0.60 11.14
C ASN A 144 13.01 1.31 9.79
N GLY A 145 14.00 2.22 9.68
CA GLY A 145 14.28 2.90 8.42
C GLY A 145 14.72 1.95 7.31
N LEU A 146 15.55 0.95 7.64
CA LEU A 146 15.95 -0.09 6.68
C LEU A 146 14.76 -0.93 6.23
N HIS A 147 13.90 -1.34 7.17
CA HIS A 147 12.71 -2.15 6.91
C HIS A 147 11.76 -1.46 5.93
N GLU A 148 11.41 -0.20 6.19
CA GLU A 148 10.54 0.58 5.31
C GLU A 148 11.18 0.81 3.93
N ALA A 149 12.49 1.09 3.88
CA ALA A 149 13.20 1.28 2.63
C ALA A 149 13.22 0.02 1.76
N LEU A 150 13.46 -1.15 2.35
CA LEU A 150 13.49 -2.42 1.62
C LEU A 150 12.09 -2.85 1.18
N PHE A 151 11.07 -2.63 1.99
CA PHE A 151 9.68 -2.85 1.59
C PHE A 151 9.29 -1.98 0.39
N ALA A 152 9.60 -0.69 0.45
CA ALA A 152 9.35 0.24 -0.63
C ALA A 152 10.13 -0.11 -1.92
N ALA A 153 11.37 -0.59 -1.79
CA ALA A 153 12.15 -1.10 -2.91
C ALA A 153 11.48 -2.33 -3.54
N GLY A 154 10.96 -3.26 -2.71
CA GLY A 154 10.20 -4.41 -3.17
C GLY A 154 8.96 -4.00 -3.97
N TRP A 155 8.19 -3.05 -3.46
CA TRP A 155 7.02 -2.48 -4.14
C TRP A 155 7.35 -1.74 -5.45
N THR A 156 8.58 -1.23 -5.60
CA THR A 156 9.04 -0.59 -6.85
C THR A 156 9.50 -1.63 -7.87
N VAL A 157 10.23 -2.66 -7.43
CA VAL A 157 10.77 -3.71 -8.30
C VAL A 157 9.70 -4.71 -8.73
N GLY A 158 8.73 -5.00 -7.84
CA GLY A 158 7.68 -5.99 -8.08
C GLY A 158 6.89 -5.77 -9.37
N PRO A 159 6.33 -4.58 -9.63
CA PRO A 159 5.61 -4.28 -10.87
C PRO A 159 6.45 -4.48 -12.13
N LEU A 160 7.72 -4.08 -12.13
CA LEU A 160 8.64 -4.29 -13.24
C LEU A 160 8.87 -5.78 -13.50
N LEU A 161 9.10 -6.55 -12.44
CA LEU A 161 9.25 -8.01 -12.54
C LEU A 161 7.95 -8.65 -13.01
N GLY A 162 6.80 -8.24 -12.49
CA GLY A 162 5.49 -8.75 -12.89
C GLY A 162 5.21 -8.53 -14.37
N ALA A 163 5.48 -7.34 -14.87
CA ALA A 163 5.35 -7.02 -16.29
C ALA A 163 6.29 -7.86 -17.17
N GLY A 164 7.55 -8.05 -16.73
CA GLY A 164 8.50 -8.93 -17.43
C GLY A 164 8.06 -10.38 -17.44
N LEU A 165 7.45 -10.87 -16.36
CA LEU A 165 6.89 -12.22 -16.30
C LEU A 165 5.69 -12.39 -17.23
N ILE A 166 4.78 -11.42 -17.28
CA ILE A 166 3.68 -11.43 -18.26
C ILE A 166 4.20 -11.55 -19.68
N ALA A 167 5.19 -10.73 -20.03
CA ALA A 167 5.76 -10.67 -21.38
C ALA A 167 6.51 -11.95 -21.79
N THR A 168 7.14 -12.65 -20.83
CA THR A 168 8.03 -13.78 -21.12
C THR A 168 7.38 -15.13 -20.95
N VAL A 169 6.61 -15.32 -19.88
CA VAL A 169 6.01 -16.62 -19.54
C VAL A 169 4.47 -16.58 -19.46
N GLY A 170 3.86 -15.39 -19.60
CA GLY A 170 2.43 -15.18 -19.48
C GLY A 170 1.96 -14.95 -18.06
N ALA A 171 0.78 -14.33 -17.91
CA ALA A 171 0.24 -13.89 -16.62
C ALA A 171 0.06 -15.05 -15.62
N VAL A 172 -0.56 -16.14 -16.03
CA VAL A 172 -0.84 -17.30 -15.14
C VAL A 172 0.45 -17.94 -14.65
N GLN A 173 1.41 -18.21 -15.56
CA GLN A 173 2.65 -18.88 -15.21
C GLN A 173 3.58 -17.95 -14.40
N GLY A 174 3.50 -16.66 -14.63
CA GLY A 174 4.23 -15.65 -13.87
C GLY A 174 3.94 -15.69 -12.36
N LEU A 175 2.76 -16.17 -11.96
CA LEU A 175 2.34 -16.27 -10.56
C LEU A 175 3.09 -17.34 -9.74
N TRP A 176 3.83 -18.25 -10.37
CA TRP A 176 4.76 -19.14 -9.64
C TRP A 176 5.85 -18.35 -8.92
N VAL A 177 6.33 -17.24 -9.51
CA VAL A 177 7.44 -16.45 -8.95
C VAL A 177 7.06 -15.79 -7.62
N PRO A 178 5.97 -15.01 -7.49
CA PRO A 178 5.56 -14.47 -6.20
C PRO A 178 5.24 -15.57 -5.18
N GLY A 179 4.70 -16.74 -5.61
CA GLY A 179 4.51 -17.89 -4.74
C GLY A 179 5.82 -18.37 -4.11
N VAL A 180 6.88 -18.52 -4.89
CA VAL A 180 8.22 -18.87 -4.39
C VAL A 180 8.78 -17.77 -3.49
N LEU A 181 8.59 -16.49 -3.82
CA LEU A 181 9.05 -15.36 -3.00
C LEU A 181 8.38 -15.36 -1.61
N PHE A 182 7.09 -15.63 -1.52
CA PHE A 182 6.38 -15.76 -0.24
C PHE A 182 6.86 -16.99 0.55
N ILE A 183 7.17 -18.13 -0.11
CA ILE A 183 7.78 -19.29 0.57
C ILE A 183 9.15 -18.90 1.14
N ILE A 184 9.98 -18.19 0.37
CA ILE A 184 11.28 -17.70 0.85
C ILE A 184 11.09 -16.79 2.07
N ALA A 185 10.11 -15.87 2.03
CA ALA A 185 9.78 -15.01 3.15
C ALA A 185 9.42 -15.83 4.40
N ALA A 186 8.50 -16.79 4.26
CA ALA A 186 8.10 -17.68 5.36
C ALA A 186 9.27 -18.46 5.95
N LEU A 187 10.13 -19.04 5.09
CA LEU A 187 11.29 -19.82 5.52
C LEU A 187 12.35 -18.95 6.22
N CYS A 188 12.56 -17.73 5.77
CA CYS A 188 13.44 -16.77 6.44
C CYS A 188 12.96 -16.47 7.85
N ILE A 189 11.67 -16.16 8.03
CA ILE A 189 11.11 -15.91 9.36
C ILE A 189 11.14 -17.17 10.21
N LEU A 190 10.83 -18.33 9.64
CA LEU A 190 10.92 -19.63 10.35
C LEU A 190 12.33 -19.91 10.86
N ALA A 191 13.35 -19.62 10.06
CA ALA A 191 14.77 -19.79 10.42
C ALA A 191 15.29 -18.75 11.41
N MET A 192 14.58 -17.62 11.57
CA MET A 192 14.98 -16.53 12.48
C MET A 192 14.92 -17.02 13.95
N ARG A 193 16.02 -16.88 14.67
CA ARG A 193 16.15 -17.28 16.08
C ARG A 193 16.15 -16.02 16.94
N VAL A 194 14.96 -15.65 17.44
CA VAL A 194 14.73 -14.55 18.38
C VAL A 194 13.77 -15.04 19.46
N SER A 195 13.85 -14.46 20.66
CA SER A 195 12.79 -14.57 21.66
C SER A 195 11.58 -13.81 21.11
N ASP A 196 10.44 -14.45 21.00
CA ASP A 196 9.19 -13.80 20.56
C ASP A 196 8.59 -13.09 21.78
N ALA A 197 8.90 -11.80 21.95
CA ALA A 197 8.42 -10.98 23.06
C ALA A 197 6.86 -10.87 23.11
N GLY A 198 6.17 -11.25 22.04
CA GLY A 198 4.72 -11.39 22.03
C GLY A 198 4.20 -12.51 22.96
N GLN A 199 5.04 -13.46 23.33
CA GLN A 199 4.71 -14.47 24.33
C GLN A 199 4.88 -13.98 25.77
N GLU A 200 5.78 -13.03 26.02
CA GLU A 200 6.04 -12.46 27.34
C GLU A 200 4.99 -11.39 27.74
N ALA A 201 4.46 -10.64 26.79
CA ALA A 201 3.40 -9.63 27.02
C ALA A 201 2.03 -10.24 27.41
N ARG A 202 1.87 -11.55 27.41
CA ARG A 202 0.65 -12.26 27.82
C ARG A 202 0.31 -12.12 29.29
N GLU A 203 1.25 -11.72 30.14
CA GLU A 203 1.05 -11.63 31.59
C GLU A 203 0.51 -10.26 32.04
N GLU A 204 0.54 -9.24 31.19
CA GLU A 204 -0.01 -7.91 31.49
C GLU A 204 -1.22 -7.66 30.60
N GLY A 205 -2.39 -8.11 31.07
CA GLY A 205 -3.67 -7.99 30.37
C GLY A 205 -4.10 -6.54 30.09
N ASP A 206 -3.86 -6.07 28.88
CA ASP A 206 -4.50 -4.87 28.34
C ASP A 206 -5.43 -5.26 27.17
N THR A 207 -6.68 -5.54 27.53
CA THR A 207 -7.77 -5.77 26.56
C THR A 207 -8.33 -4.41 26.13
N SER A 208 -7.62 -3.70 25.28
CA SER A 208 -8.20 -2.55 24.58
C SER A 208 -9.13 -3.07 23.47
N GLY A 209 -10.35 -3.35 23.85
CA GLY A 209 -11.41 -3.75 22.92
C GLY A 209 -11.67 -2.63 21.92
N SER A 210 -11.48 -2.91 20.62
CA SER A 210 -11.98 -2.09 19.53
C SER A 210 -13.50 -2.08 19.58
N SER A 211 -14.07 -1.13 20.32
CA SER A 211 -15.51 -0.93 20.36
C SER A 211 -15.91 0.05 19.25
N PHE A 212 -17.05 -0.18 18.61
CA PHE A 212 -17.69 0.79 17.70
C PHE A 212 -17.76 2.20 18.29
N THR A 213 -17.86 2.31 19.63
CA THR A 213 -17.80 3.54 20.39
C THR A 213 -16.44 4.25 20.24
N GLU A 214 -15.34 3.53 20.10
CA GLU A 214 -14.00 4.09 19.90
C GLU A 214 -13.87 4.72 18.51
N LEU A 215 -14.41 4.06 17.47
CA LEU A 215 -14.45 4.62 16.11
C LEU A 215 -15.29 5.89 16.02
N THR A 216 -16.47 5.92 16.69
CA THR A 216 -17.30 7.13 16.71
C THR A 216 -16.63 8.29 17.42
N ARG A 217 -15.91 8.05 18.52
CA ARG A 217 -15.10 9.09 19.19
C ARG A 217 -13.96 9.60 18.32
N GLY A 218 -13.25 8.70 17.64
CA GLY A 218 -12.20 9.07 16.68
C GLY A 218 -12.75 9.91 15.50
N PHE A 219 -13.93 9.54 14.99
CA PHE A 219 -14.61 10.31 13.96
C PHE A 219 -14.98 11.72 14.45
N VAL A 220 -15.54 11.86 15.63
CA VAL A 220 -15.87 13.16 16.23
C VAL A 220 -14.61 14.00 16.42
N ALA A 221 -13.52 13.43 16.94
CA ALA A 221 -12.25 14.11 17.12
C ALA A 221 -11.68 14.62 15.79
N LEU A 222 -11.65 13.76 14.74
CA LEU A 222 -11.23 14.15 13.39
C LEU A 222 -12.11 15.24 12.79
N TRP A 223 -13.43 15.13 12.99
CA TRP A 223 -14.41 16.05 12.40
C TRP A 223 -14.43 17.41 13.10
N SER A 224 -14.01 17.49 14.36
CA SER A 224 -13.91 18.74 15.12
C SER A 224 -12.80 19.66 14.62
N ASP A 225 -11.68 19.10 14.14
CA ASP A 225 -10.59 19.88 13.55
C ASP A 225 -10.85 20.11 12.03
N LYS A 226 -11.14 21.37 11.67
CA LYS A 226 -11.47 21.74 10.28
C LYS A 226 -10.33 21.44 9.31
N ALA A 227 -9.07 21.61 9.72
CA ALA A 227 -7.91 21.39 8.85
C ALA A 227 -7.69 19.89 8.59
N LEU A 228 -7.71 19.07 9.65
CA LEU A 228 -7.58 17.62 9.53
C LEU A 228 -8.74 17.01 8.72
N ARG A 229 -9.97 17.46 8.94
CA ARG A 229 -11.13 17.02 8.16
C ARG A 229 -10.96 17.30 6.67
N VAL A 230 -10.63 18.54 6.29
CA VAL A 230 -10.43 18.92 4.90
C VAL A 230 -9.28 18.15 4.28
N LEU A 231 -8.17 18.00 4.99
CA LEU A 231 -7.00 17.30 4.49
C LEU A 231 -7.28 15.79 4.33
N THR A 232 -7.97 15.16 5.28
CA THR A 232 -8.36 13.76 5.18
C THR A 232 -9.28 13.54 3.98
N ILE A 233 -10.29 14.38 3.77
CA ILE A 233 -11.17 14.30 2.58
C ILE A 233 -10.35 14.47 1.30
N ALA A 234 -9.47 15.47 1.24
CA ALA A 234 -8.63 15.70 0.06
C ALA A 234 -7.76 14.48 -0.26
N ILE A 235 -7.10 13.90 0.74
CA ILE A 235 -6.27 12.69 0.56
C ILE A 235 -7.13 11.50 0.12
N MET A 236 -8.34 11.34 0.63
CA MET A 236 -9.25 10.26 0.18
C MET A 236 -9.63 10.45 -1.30
N VAL A 237 -9.95 11.67 -1.75
CA VAL A 237 -10.23 11.93 -3.16
C VAL A 237 -8.97 11.70 -4.02
N LEU A 238 -7.81 12.14 -3.55
CA LEU A 238 -6.55 11.88 -4.25
C LEU A 238 -6.29 10.36 -4.37
N ALA A 239 -6.48 9.59 -3.29
CA ALA A 239 -6.36 8.14 -3.32
C ALA A 239 -7.37 7.50 -4.29
N GLY A 240 -8.59 8.05 -4.34
CA GLY A 240 -9.63 7.65 -5.29
C GLY A 240 -9.32 7.96 -6.76
N VAL A 241 -8.27 8.72 -7.05
CA VAL A 241 -7.72 8.93 -8.41
C VAL A 241 -6.45 8.14 -8.63
N TYR A 242 -5.54 8.19 -7.67
CA TYR A 242 -4.23 7.52 -7.73
C TYR A 242 -4.36 6.00 -7.85
N LEU A 243 -5.11 5.37 -6.94
CA LEU A 243 -5.23 3.92 -6.92
C LEU A 243 -5.98 3.32 -8.12
N PRO A 244 -7.10 3.89 -8.62
CA PRO A 244 -7.68 3.45 -9.88
C PRO A 244 -6.77 3.69 -11.10
N THR A 245 -5.92 4.74 -11.09
CA THR A 245 -4.93 4.93 -12.15
C THR A 245 -4.01 3.72 -12.26
N GLU A 246 -3.49 3.26 -11.12
CA GLU A 246 -2.56 2.15 -11.03
C GLU A 246 -3.22 0.77 -11.27
N SER A 247 -4.42 0.55 -10.73
CA SER A 247 -5.06 -0.76 -10.69
C SER A 247 -6.08 -1.01 -11.81
N VAL A 248 -6.55 0.05 -12.49
CA VAL A 248 -7.58 -0.06 -13.53
C VAL A 248 -7.14 0.62 -14.83
N ILE A 249 -6.84 1.93 -14.80
CA ILE A 249 -6.59 2.71 -16.02
C ILE A 249 -5.35 2.24 -16.77
N LEU A 250 -4.21 2.13 -16.09
CA LEU A 250 -2.95 1.71 -16.71
C LEU A 250 -3.02 0.25 -17.18
N PRO A 251 -3.50 -0.73 -16.40
CA PRO A 251 -3.71 -2.09 -16.89
C PRO A 251 -4.59 -2.17 -18.14
N VAL A 252 -5.75 -1.50 -18.14
CA VAL A 252 -6.66 -1.49 -19.29
C VAL A 252 -6.00 -0.87 -20.54
N HIS A 253 -5.29 0.25 -20.37
CA HIS A 253 -4.61 0.93 -21.46
C HIS A 253 -3.50 0.06 -22.09
N PHE A 254 -2.62 -0.50 -21.25
CA PHE A 254 -1.48 -1.29 -21.73
C PHE A 254 -1.88 -2.70 -22.17
N GLU A 255 -2.94 -3.29 -21.61
CA GLU A 255 -3.49 -4.56 -22.11
C GLU A 255 -4.04 -4.39 -23.52
N ALA A 256 -4.80 -3.32 -23.78
CA ALA A 256 -5.30 -3.00 -25.11
C ALA A 256 -4.18 -2.79 -26.14
N LEU A 257 -3.00 -2.32 -25.70
CA LEU A 257 -1.80 -2.17 -26.53
C LEU A 257 -0.97 -3.45 -26.62
N LYS A 258 -1.26 -4.48 -25.79
CA LYS A 258 -0.45 -5.69 -25.62
C LYS A 258 1.01 -5.38 -25.22
N GLN A 259 1.18 -4.40 -24.33
CA GLN A 259 2.49 -3.89 -23.88
C GLN A 259 2.63 -3.98 -22.33
N PRO A 260 2.73 -5.19 -21.75
CA PRO A 260 2.86 -5.36 -20.31
C PRO A 260 4.11 -4.67 -19.76
N GLU A 261 5.22 -4.62 -20.51
CA GLU A 261 6.47 -3.95 -20.10
C GLU A 261 6.24 -2.45 -19.89
N GLY A 262 5.44 -1.83 -20.77
CA GLY A 262 5.06 -0.42 -20.66
C GLY A 262 4.30 -0.13 -19.37
N MET A 263 3.36 -1.01 -19.01
CA MET A 263 2.63 -0.93 -17.74
C MET A 263 3.60 -1.00 -16.54
N GLY A 264 4.51 -1.97 -16.53
CA GLY A 264 5.50 -2.13 -15.47
C GLY A 264 6.41 -0.91 -15.31
N ILE A 265 6.87 -0.31 -16.42
CA ILE A 265 7.70 0.90 -16.41
C ILE A 265 6.94 2.08 -15.77
N VAL A 266 5.70 2.32 -16.16
CA VAL A 266 4.92 3.45 -15.64
C VAL A 266 4.56 3.24 -14.17
N ILE A 267 4.09 2.05 -13.77
CA ILE A 267 3.78 1.74 -12.37
C ILE A 267 5.05 1.76 -11.51
N GLY A 268 6.17 1.22 -12.03
CA GLY A 268 7.46 1.29 -11.34
C GLY A 268 7.97 2.72 -11.16
N ALA A 269 7.81 3.59 -12.17
CA ALA A 269 8.15 5.01 -12.07
C ALA A 269 7.29 5.73 -11.02
N LEU A 270 5.99 5.45 -11.00
CA LEU A 270 5.02 5.98 -10.05
C LEU A 270 5.35 5.55 -8.62
N ALA A 271 5.60 4.26 -8.39
CA ALA A 271 6.00 3.73 -7.09
C ALA A 271 7.35 4.30 -6.62
N GLY A 272 8.36 4.33 -7.51
CA GLY A 272 9.67 4.91 -7.22
C GLY A 272 9.60 6.40 -6.88
N GLY A 273 8.77 7.15 -7.60
CA GLY A 273 8.46 8.53 -7.27
C GLY A 273 7.86 8.67 -5.86
N GLY A 274 6.88 7.83 -5.52
CA GLY A 274 6.22 7.81 -4.21
C GLY A 274 7.20 7.58 -3.05
N VAL A 275 8.09 6.61 -3.23
CA VAL A 275 9.16 6.31 -2.25
C VAL A 275 10.07 7.52 -2.06
N LEU A 276 10.58 8.11 -3.14
CA LEU A 276 11.45 9.29 -3.06
C LEU A 276 10.72 10.49 -2.44
N GLY A 277 9.44 10.68 -2.77
CA GLY A 277 8.60 11.72 -2.18
C GLY A 277 8.41 11.56 -0.67
N ALA A 278 8.15 10.33 -0.21
CA ALA A 278 8.01 10.04 1.20
C ALA A 278 9.32 10.30 1.97
N PHE A 279 10.47 9.89 1.41
CA PHE A 279 11.78 10.21 1.99
C PHE A 279 12.11 11.71 1.99
N ALA A 280 11.65 12.44 0.97
CA ALA A 280 11.85 13.88 0.87
C ALA A 280 11.08 14.66 1.95
N TYR A 281 10.02 14.10 2.54
CA TYR A 281 9.23 14.78 3.56
C TYR A 281 10.06 15.25 4.75
N GLY A 282 10.96 14.43 5.27
CA GLY A 282 11.81 14.79 6.41
C GLY A 282 12.70 16.03 6.17
N PRO A 283 13.49 16.09 5.08
CA PRO A 283 14.22 17.30 4.70
C PRO A 283 13.33 18.50 4.36
N LEU A 284 12.19 18.28 3.67
CA LEU A 284 11.25 19.34 3.30
C LEU A 284 10.61 19.98 4.53
N SER A 285 10.15 19.19 5.50
CA SER A 285 9.52 19.70 6.72
C SER A 285 10.42 20.54 7.63
N ARG A 286 11.75 20.50 7.40
CA ARG A 286 12.71 21.37 8.08
C ARG A 286 12.85 22.75 7.43
N ARG A 287 12.42 22.91 6.18
CA ARG A 287 12.63 24.13 5.37
C ARG A 287 11.32 24.78 4.93
N LEU A 288 10.26 24.02 4.85
CA LEU A 288 8.96 24.43 4.34
C LEU A 288 7.91 24.28 5.44
N THR A 289 6.88 25.14 5.39
CA THR A 289 5.71 25.00 6.25
C THR A 289 4.80 23.87 5.77
N ASN A 290 3.92 23.36 6.64
CA ASN A 290 2.97 22.30 6.27
C ASN A 290 2.06 22.78 5.12
N HIS A 291 1.67 24.07 5.12
CA HIS A 291 0.91 24.67 4.02
C HIS A 291 1.68 24.63 2.68
N GLN A 292 2.98 24.92 2.69
CA GLN A 292 3.81 24.87 1.47
C GLN A 292 3.96 23.44 0.97
N ILE A 293 4.18 22.47 1.87
CA ILE A 293 4.32 21.04 1.50
C ILE A 293 3.04 20.52 0.85
N ILE A 294 1.86 20.80 1.43
CA ILE A 294 0.60 20.36 0.84
C ILE A 294 0.32 21.04 -0.49
N THR A 295 0.69 22.33 -0.62
CA THR A 295 0.53 23.06 -1.88
C THR A 295 1.38 22.43 -2.98
N ILE A 296 2.66 22.15 -2.72
CA ILE A 296 3.56 21.50 -3.67
C ILE A 296 3.05 20.10 -4.02
N ALA A 297 2.59 19.32 -3.03
CA ALA A 297 2.06 17.99 -3.24
C ALA A 297 0.79 17.99 -4.11
N LEU A 298 -0.18 18.87 -3.83
CA LEU A 298 -1.42 18.99 -4.61
C LEU A 298 -1.17 19.47 -6.04
N LEU A 299 -0.35 20.52 -6.21
CA LEU A 299 0.00 21.03 -7.54
C LEU A 299 0.82 20.02 -8.34
N GLY A 300 1.78 19.36 -7.69
CA GLY A 300 2.59 18.33 -8.33
C GLY A 300 1.77 17.09 -8.72
N THR A 301 0.79 16.70 -7.90
CA THR A 301 -0.15 15.61 -8.23
C THR A 301 -1.00 15.98 -9.45
N ALA A 302 -1.50 17.22 -9.52
CA ALA A 302 -2.22 17.71 -10.69
C ALA A 302 -1.31 17.76 -11.94
N LEU A 303 -0.09 18.26 -11.78
CA LEU A 303 0.92 18.29 -12.86
C LEU A 303 1.25 16.88 -13.37
N GLY A 304 1.30 15.88 -12.50
CA GLY A 304 1.51 14.48 -12.88
C GLY A 304 0.31 13.88 -13.61
N VAL A 305 -0.90 13.98 -13.02
CA VAL A 305 -2.06 13.26 -13.53
C VAL A 305 -2.66 13.87 -14.80
N ILE A 306 -2.64 15.20 -14.96
CA ILE A 306 -3.28 15.87 -16.10
C ILE A 306 -2.67 15.42 -17.44
N PRO A 307 -1.32 15.42 -17.64
CA PRO A 307 -0.74 14.91 -18.86
C PRO A 307 -0.98 13.41 -19.05
N MET A 308 -0.94 12.62 -17.97
CA MET A 308 -1.22 11.19 -18.04
C MET A 308 -2.65 10.89 -18.49
N ALA A 309 -3.62 11.77 -18.16
CA ALA A 309 -5.03 11.58 -18.50
C ALA A 309 -5.29 11.51 -20.00
N PHE A 310 -4.42 12.07 -20.81
CA PHE A 310 -4.50 11.97 -22.28
C PHE A 310 -3.86 10.69 -22.85
N LEU A 311 -3.32 9.82 -21.98
CA LEU A 311 -2.65 8.57 -22.33
C LEU A 311 -1.62 8.75 -23.47
N PRO A 312 -0.63 9.64 -23.29
CA PRO A 312 0.41 9.90 -24.27
C PRO A 312 1.39 8.71 -24.38
N ASP A 313 2.46 8.90 -25.15
CA ASP A 313 3.49 7.88 -25.31
C ASP A 313 4.11 7.43 -23.98
N LEU A 314 4.62 6.19 -23.94
CA LEU A 314 5.14 5.50 -22.77
C LEU A 314 6.06 6.37 -21.89
N TRP A 315 7.04 7.04 -22.49
CA TRP A 315 8.03 7.81 -21.74
C TRP A 315 7.42 9.06 -21.07
N ILE A 316 6.44 9.66 -21.73
CA ILE A 316 5.68 10.79 -21.15
C ILE A 316 4.86 10.27 -19.96
N LEU A 317 4.17 9.13 -20.13
CA LEU A 317 3.45 8.49 -19.02
C LEU A 317 4.38 8.16 -17.85
N ALA A 318 5.59 7.63 -18.11
CA ALA A 318 6.55 7.29 -17.07
C ALA A 318 7.07 8.53 -16.31
N VAL A 319 7.42 9.61 -17.04
CA VAL A 319 7.89 10.86 -16.41
C VAL A 319 6.78 11.49 -15.55
N PHE A 320 5.58 11.61 -16.07
CA PHE A 320 4.48 12.21 -15.31
C PHE A 320 3.94 11.28 -14.23
N GLY A 321 4.03 9.94 -14.41
CA GLY A 321 3.80 8.96 -13.36
C GLY A 321 4.78 9.11 -12.20
N PHE A 322 6.06 9.29 -12.49
CA PHE A 322 7.09 9.57 -11.48
C PHE A 322 6.79 10.89 -10.71
N ILE A 323 6.40 11.95 -11.43
CA ILE A 323 6.02 13.24 -10.81
C ILE A 323 4.78 13.06 -9.92
N LEU A 324 3.78 12.30 -10.38
CA LEU A 324 2.58 11.98 -9.62
C LEU A 324 2.94 11.25 -8.32
N GLY A 325 3.75 10.20 -8.40
CA GLY A 325 4.23 9.46 -7.24
C GLY A 325 5.05 10.34 -6.28
N LEU A 326 6.02 11.09 -6.80
CA LEU A 326 6.87 11.99 -6.01
C LEU A 326 6.06 12.99 -5.20
N SER A 327 4.98 13.50 -5.79
CA SER A 327 4.09 14.47 -5.16
C SER A 327 3.13 13.84 -4.15
N TRP A 328 2.71 12.60 -4.40
CA TRP A 328 1.88 11.80 -3.50
C TRP A 328 2.63 11.39 -2.22
N GLY A 329 3.91 11.00 -2.36
CA GLY A 329 4.71 10.41 -1.29
C GLY A 329 4.70 11.16 0.04
N PRO A 330 4.83 12.51 0.09
CA PRO A 330 4.83 13.28 1.33
C PRO A 330 3.48 13.35 2.05
N MET A 331 2.36 13.01 1.39
CA MET A 331 1.01 13.26 1.90
C MET A 331 0.69 12.48 3.17
N GLN A 332 1.05 11.19 3.22
CA GLN A 332 0.79 10.35 4.39
C GLN A 332 1.63 10.75 5.61
N PRO A 333 2.96 10.97 5.50
CA PRO A 333 3.77 11.50 6.60
C PRO A 333 3.28 12.87 7.09
N LEU A 334 2.86 13.76 6.19
CA LEU A 334 2.29 15.06 6.55
C LEU A 334 1.01 14.89 7.37
N LEU A 335 0.08 14.07 6.90
CA LEU A 335 -1.18 13.81 7.61
C LEU A 335 -0.94 13.24 9.01
N ASN A 336 -0.05 12.26 9.11
CA ASN A 336 0.33 11.66 10.39
C ASN A 336 0.91 12.71 11.37
N THR A 337 1.80 13.57 10.87
CA THR A 337 2.40 14.65 11.65
C THR A 337 1.33 15.63 12.16
N LEU A 338 0.39 16.01 11.30
CA LEU A 338 -0.68 16.93 11.68
C LEU A 338 -1.64 16.33 12.70
N VAL A 339 -1.97 15.03 12.61
CA VAL A 339 -2.74 14.33 13.65
C VAL A 339 -1.99 14.38 14.98
N GLN A 340 -0.68 14.06 14.99
CA GLN A 340 0.13 14.08 16.20
C GLN A 340 0.28 15.48 16.83
N LEU A 341 0.26 16.53 16.05
CA LEU A 341 0.38 17.92 16.54
C LEU A 341 -0.96 18.50 17.03
N ARG A 342 -2.08 18.07 16.44
CA ARG A 342 -3.39 18.73 16.63
C ARG A 342 -4.35 17.93 17.50
N ILE A 343 -4.15 16.61 17.61
CA ILE A 343 -5.01 15.71 18.37
C ILE A 343 -4.31 15.29 19.68
N PRO A 344 -5.00 15.31 20.82
CA PRO A 344 -4.47 14.81 22.09
C PRO A 344 -3.96 13.36 21.97
N ALA A 345 -2.85 13.03 22.64
CA ALA A 345 -2.18 11.73 22.48
C ALA A 345 -3.09 10.53 22.74
N ASN A 346 -4.03 10.65 23.70
CA ASN A 346 -5.01 9.61 24.04
C ASN A 346 -6.12 9.41 23.00
N GLU A 347 -6.25 10.28 21.99
CA GLU A 347 -7.24 10.21 20.92
C GLU A 347 -6.61 9.91 19.54
N GLN A 348 -5.30 10.05 19.40
CA GLN A 348 -4.60 9.88 18.12
C GLN A 348 -4.84 8.50 17.49
N GLY A 349 -4.77 7.43 18.29
CA GLY A 349 -5.02 6.07 17.81
C GLY A 349 -6.42 5.89 17.19
N ARG A 350 -7.43 6.53 17.80
CA ARG A 350 -8.82 6.53 17.30
C ARG A 350 -8.94 7.27 15.96
N VAL A 351 -8.28 8.42 15.85
CA VAL A 351 -8.26 9.20 14.59
C VAL A 351 -7.55 8.44 13.48
N PHE A 352 -6.39 7.82 13.77
CA PHE A 352 -5.70 6.97 12.80
C PHE A 352 -6.55 5.78 12.34
N SER A 353 -7.30 5.15 13.25
CA SER A 353 -8.22 4.05 12.90
C SER A 353 -9.33 4.51 11.96
N VAL A 354 -9.90 5.71 12.17
CA VAL A 354 -10.91 6.29 11.27
C VAL A 354 -10.32 6.58 9.89
N GLN A 355 -9.13 7.17 9.83
CA GLN A 355 -8.45 7.46 8.57
C GLN A 355 -8.11 6.17 7.80
N LEU A 356 -7.63 5.15 8.50
CA LEU A 356 -7.35 3.84 7.91
C LEU A 356 -8.62 3.20 7.36
N THR A 357 -9.72 3.22 8.12
CA THR A 357 -11.02 2.71 7.66
C THR A 357 -11.48 3.45 6.40
N ALA A 358 -11.39 4.78 6.38
CA ALA A 358 -11.74 5.57 5.20
C ALA A 358 -10.88 5.22 3.99
N PHE A 359 -9.58 4.97 4.19
CA PHE A 359 -8.65 4.56 3.14
C PHE A 359 -8.96 3.15 2.57
N TYR A 360 -9.49 2.25 3.38
CA TYR A 360 -9.90 0.92 2.90
C TYR A 360 -11.32 0.88 2.31
N VAL A 361 -12.15 1.91 2.51
CA VAL A 361 -13.52 1.96 1.96
C VAL A 361 -13.61 2.80 0.70
N PHE A 362 -13.06 4.01 0.70
CA PHE A 362 -13.28 4.96 -0.39
C PHE A 362 -12.56 4.58 -1.70
N PRO A 363 -11.26 4.26 -1.73
CA PRO A 363 -10.56 3.89 -2.97
C PRO A 363 -11.14 2.66 -3.68
N PRO A 364 -11.53 1.57 -3.00
CA PRO A 364 -12.20 0.44 -3.67
C PRO A 364 -13.49 0.84 -4.39
N LEU A 365 -14.29 1.72 -3.80
CA LEU A 365 -15.48 2.25 -4.47
C LEU A 365 -15.11 3.07 -5.71
N ALA A 366 -14.03 3.85 -5.64
CA ALA A 366 -13.52 4.58 -6.79
C ALA A 366 -12.99 3.63 -7.88
N MET A 367 -12.32 2.51 -7.51
CA MET A 367 -11.88 1.49 -8.46
C MET A 367 -13.05 0.82 -9.17
N LEU A 368 -14.11 0.45 -8.43
CA LEU A 368 -15.35 -0.07 -9.02
C LEU A 368 -16.00 0.92 -10.00
N ALA A 369 -16.15 2.16 -9.56
CA ALA A 369 -16.75 3.21 -10.39
C ALA A 369 -15.91 3.49 -11.64
N THR A 370 -14.58 3.54 -11.51
CA THR A 370 -13.66 3.74 -12.63
C THR A 370 -13.70 2.56 -13.60
N GLY A 371 -13.73 1.33 -13.09
CA GLY A 371 -13.85 0.13 -13.91
C GLY A 371 -15.15 0.10 -14.71
N ALA A 372 -16.30 0.31 -14.05
CA ALA A 372 -17.59 0.36 -14.69
C ALA A 372 -17.72 1.49 -15.72
N ALA A 373 -17.24 2.68 -15.38
CA ALA A 373 -17.21 3.81 -16.31
C ALA A 373 -16.29 3.54 -17.52
N SER A 374 -15.16 2.89 -17.30
CA SER A 374 -14.21 2.53 -18.37
C SER A 374 -14.74 1.46 -19.29
N GLU A 375 -15.58 0.56 -18.80
CA GLU A 375 -16.29 -0.43 -19.59
C GLU A 375 -17.23 0.24 -20.60
N GLU A 376 -17.98 1.24 -20.13
CA GLU A 376 -19.03 1.89 -20.93
C GLU A 376 -18.46 2.97 -21.87
N TRP A 377 -17.54 3.81 -21.37
CA TRP A 377 -17.08 5.01 -22.08
C TRP A 377 -15.62 4.94 -22.52
N GLY A 378 -14.89 3.90 -22.12
CA GLY A 378 -13.48 3.73 -22.38
C GLY A 378 -12.56 4.59 -21.48
N VAL A 379 -11.36 4.08 -21.23
CA VAL A 379 -10.38 4.75 -20.34
C VAL A 379 -9.97 6.14 -20.83
N ARG A 380 -9.97 6.40 -22.15
CA ARG A 380 -9.63 7.70 -22.72
C ARG A 380 -10.65 8.79 -22.40
N ALA A 381 -11.91 8.44 -22.17
CA ALA A 381 -12.95 9.37 -21.77
C ALA A 381 -12.98 9.53 -20.23
N VAL A 382 -12.78 8.45 -19.49
CA VAL A 382 -12.89 8.41 -18.03
C VAL A 382 -11.69 9.09 -17.36
N TYR A 383 -10.48 8.84 -17.82
CA TYR A 383 -9.28 9.34 -17.14
C TYR A 383 -9.21 10.87 -17.05
N PRO A 384 -9.51 11.66 -18.10
CA PRO A 384 -9.59 13.13 -17.96
C PRO A 384 -10.61 13.61 -16.94
N VAL A 385 -11.74 12.89 -16.78
CA VAL A 385 -12.79 13.24 -15.81
C VAL A 385 -12.26 13.07 -14.38
N ILE A 386 -11.64 11.93 -14.06
CA ILE A 386 -11.10 11.70 -12.73
C ILE A 386 -9.89 12.60 -12.43
N ALA A 387 -9.07 12.91 -13.44
CA ALA A 387 -7.99 13.90 -13.32
C ALA A 387 -8.54 15.31 -13.05
N GLY A 388 -9.65 15.69 -13.70
CA GLY A 388 -10.37 16.94 -13.46
C GLY A 388 -10.93 17.02 -12.04
N LEU A 389 -11.47 15.92 -11.50
CA LEU A 389 -11.93 15.86 -10.10
C LEU A 389 -10.77 16.07 -9.12
N LEU A 390 -9.59 15.51 -9.40
CA LEU A 390 -8.40 15.72 -8.59
C LEU A 390 -7.96 17.19 -8.61
N LEU A 391 -7.90 17.81 -9.80
CA LEU A 391 -7.55 19.21 -9.94
C LEU A 391 -8.55 20.10 -9.18
N LEU A 392 -9.84 19.86 -9.32
CA LEU A 392 -10.89 20.59 -8.59
C LEU A 392 -10.70 20.44 -7.08
N THR A 393 -10.45 19.21 -6.60
CA THR A 393 -10.19 18.94 -5.18
C THR A 393 -8.96 19.72 -4.69
N GLY A 394 -7.88 19.76 -5.46
CA GLY A 394 -6.69 20.54 -5.14
C GLY A 394 -6.99 22.04 -5.03
N ILE A 395 -7.68 22.61 -6.01
CA ILE A 395 -8.08 24.04 -6.02
C ILE A 395 -8.97 24.35 -4.82
N VAL A 396 -10.01 23.54 -4.58
CA VAL A 396 -10.92 23.74 -3.44
C VAL A 396 -10.14 23.65 -2.13
N THR A 397 -9.32 22.62 -1.95
CA THR A 397 -8.52 22.43 -0.72
C THR A 397 -7.63 23.63 -0.44
N LEU A 398 -6.87 24.11 -1.43
CA LEU A 398 -5.97 25.26 -1.28
C LEU A 398 -6.71 26.61 -1.10
N SER A 399 -7.96 26.71 -1.54
CA SER A 399 -8.77 27.92 -1.37
C SER A 399 -9.32 28.07 0.05
N LEU A 400 -9.41 26.98 0.82
CA LEU A 400 -10.01 26.97 2.15
C LEU A 400 -9.10 27.64 3.20
N LYS A 401 -9.69 28.52 4.01
CA LYS A 401 -8.97 29.23 5.08
C LYS A 401 -8.31 28.29 6.09
N SER A 402 -8.94 27.14 6.39
CA SER A 402 -8.40 26.14 7.32
C SER A 402 -7.07 25.55 6.86
N ILE A 403 -6.83 25.49 5.55
CA ILE A 403 -5.56 24.99 4.98
C ILE A 403 -4.53 26.14 4.90
N ARG A 404 -4.95 27.36 4.62
CA ARG A 404 -4.05 28.54 4.62
C ARG A 404 -3.45 28.81 6.00
N HIS A 405 -4.20 28.52 7.07
CA HIS A 405 -3.79 28.65 8.46
C HIS A 405 -3.40 27.29 9.10
N LEU A 406 -2.88 26.38 8.28
CA LEU A 406 -2.53 25.03 8.71
C LEU A 406 -1.40 25.01 9.77
N ASP A 407 -0.50 25.98 9.66
CA ASP A 407 0.66 26.13 10.55
C ASP A 407 0.33 26.92 11.83
N ASP A 408 -0.85 27.55 11.91
CA ASP A 408 -1.31 28.18 13.14
C ASP A 408 -1.72 27.06 14.12
N HIS A 409 -0.91 26.87 15.16
CA HIS A 409 -1.23 25.89 16.21
C HIS A 409 -2.46 26.35 16.98
N PRO A 410 -3.53 25.52 17.09
CA PRO A 410 -4.54 25.79 18.10
C PRO A 410 -3.83 25.70 19.45
N HIS A 411 -3.99 26.75 20.26
CA HIS A 411 -3.36 26.89 21.56
C HIS A 411 -3.36 25.58 22.33
N ARG A 412 -2.18 25.15 22.81
CA ARG A 412 -2.07 24.23 23.94
C ARG A 412 -2.66 24.99 25.14
N GLY A 413 -3.94 24.79 25.40
CA GLY A 413 -4.58 25.13 26.64
C GLY A 413 -4.51 23.95 27.61
#